data_a125c0a8706d4504ba4af780e8eb11e0
#
_entry.id   a125c0a8706d4504ba4af780e8eb11e0
#
_cell.length_a   1.000
_cell.length_b   1.000
_cell.length_c   1.000
_cell.angle_alpha   90.00
_cell.angle_beta   90.00
_cell.angle_gamma   90.00
#
_symmetry.space_group_name_H-M   'P 1'
#
loop_
_entity.id
_entity.type
_entity.pdbx_description
1 polymer ?
#
loop_
_entity_poly.entity_id
_entity_poly.type
_entity_poly.pdbx_seq_one_letter_code
_entity_poly.pdbx_strand_id
1 'polypeptide(L)'
;GYEREPAPEQPPLSTAAPTVATSEVPSPPDPTSPVQTDPAEAVDDLLARYGRLTGRIAADPAGAPPQGSPLRAEWDSLVEPGSALSTDVLQRFHHRATVDRMVIVAGTGGVTFRHRVARVTDHDAAAVRFEWCGWSPGIVRRIDDGAVVDDSITTSTGTGVVVGRDGAWRLTELEEDERQLLPPGSSDPCADQPQDDNDAQGRP
;
A
#
# COMPACT_ATOMS: atom_id res chain seq x y z
N GLY A 1 -69.24 63.09 -42.39
CA GLY A 1 -68.98 61.92 -41.55
C GLY A 1 -69.16 60.68 -42.38
N TYR A 2 -68.12 60.02 -42.72
CA TYR A 2 -68.14 58.66 -43.30
C TYR A 2 -67.74 57.66 -42.22
N GLU A 3 -68.69 56.86 -41.80
CA GLU A 3 -68.44 55.68 -40.98
C GLU A 3 -67.82 54.59 -41.87
N ARG A 4 -66.71 54.05 -41.45
CA ARG A 4 -66.01 52.96 -42.06
C ARG A 4 -66.37 51.67 -41.34
N GLU A 5 -66.97 50.78 -42.07
CA GLU A 5 -67.32 49.45 -41.65
C GLU A 5 -66.03 48.60 -41.29
N PRO A 6 -66.06 47.83 -40.24
CA PRO A 6 -64.93 46.95 -39.91
C PRO A 6 -64.92 45.71 -40.82
N ALA A 7 -63.74 45.37 -41.26
CA ALA A 7 -63.46 44.15 -42.05
C ALA A 7 -63.58 42.88 -41.19
N PRO A 8 -63.98 41.70 -41.82
CA PRO A 8 -64.17 40.48 -41.11
C PRO A 8 -62.80 39.83 -40.71
N GLU A 9 -62.75 39.40 -39.46
CA GLU A 9 -61.64 38.62 -38.90
C GLU A 9 -61.48 37.24 -39.57
N GLN A 10 -60.27 36.95 -40.07
CA GLN A 10 -59.90 35.67 -40.60
C GLN A 10 -59.53 34.70 -39.43
N PRO A 11 -59.95 33.44 -39.46
CA PRO A 11 -59.54 32.50 -38.44
C PRO A 11 -58.06 32.13 -38.57
N PRO A 12 -57.33 31.84 -37.45
CA PRO A 12 -55.91 31.52 -37.46
C PRO A 12 -55.66 30.13 -38.09
N LEU A 13 -54.75 30.12 -39.04
CA LEU A 13 -54.20 28.89 -39.63
C LEU A 13 -53.39 28.12 -38.57
N SER A 14 -53.91 26.99 -38.16
CA SER A 14 -53.20 26.04 -37.29
C SER A 14 -52.05 25.43 -38.07
N THR A 15 -50.83 25.90 -37.82
CA THR A 15 -49.59 25.29 -38.36
C THR A 15 -49.16 24.20 -37.38
N ALA A 16 -49.45 22.95 -37.74
CA ALA A 16 -48.87 21.79 -37.08
C ALA A 16 -47.36 21.80 -37.34
N ALA A 17 -46.58 21.97 -36.29
CA ALA A 17 -45.14 21.83 -36.35
C ALA A 17 -44.76 20.34 -36.50
N PRO A 18 -43.78 19.99 -37.36
CA PRO A 18 -43.29 18.61 -37.42
C PRO A 18 -42.53 18.23 -36.15
N THR A 19 -42.96 17.19 -35.49
CA THR A 19 -42.22 16.56 -34.37
C THR A 19 -40.92 16.01 -34.93
N VAL A 20 -39.83 16.74 -34.71
CA VAL A 20 -38.48 16.21 -34.96
C VAL A 20 -38.18 15.18 -33.87
N ALA A 21 -38.11 13.91 -34.25
CA ALA A 21 -37.59 12.84 -33.40
C ALA A 21 -36.13 13.17 -33.09
N THR A 22 -35.86 13.60 -31.87
CA THR A 22 -34.51 13.76 -31.35
C THR A 22 -33.91 12.37 -31.24
N SER A 23 -33.04 11.99 -32.19
CA SER A 23 -32.18 10.85 -32.06
C SER A 23 -31.29 11.11 -30.84
N GLU A 24 -31.52 10.36 -29.75
CA GLU A 24 -30.60 10.30 -28.62
C GLU A 24 -29.25 9.77 -29.14
N VAL A 25 -28.28 10.66 -29.27
CA VAL A 25 -26.88 10.31 -29.47
C VAL A 25 -26.46 9.60 -28.17
N PRO A 26 -26.01 8.34 -28.23
CA PRO A 26 -25.51 7.69 -27.01
C PRO A 26 -24.38 8.52 -26.44
N SER A 27 -24.52 8.92 -25.17
CA SER A 27 -23.47 9.60 -24.44
C SER A 27 -22.18 8.79 -24.54
N PRO A 28 -21.02 9.43 -24.80
CA PRO A 28 -19.76 8.72 -24.74
C PRO A 28 -19.62 8.09 -23.35
N PRO A 29 -19.04 6.87 -23.26
CA PRO A 29 -18.80 6.26 -21.95
C PRO A 29 -17.99 7.23 -21.10
N ASP A 30 -18.42 7.42 -19.87
CA ASP A 30 -17.70 8.23 -18.88
C ASP A 30 -16.22 7.78 -18.87
N PRO A 31 -15.28 8.75 -18.82
CA PRO A 31 -13.88 8.41 -18.67
C PRO A 31 -13.78 7.52 -17.43
N THR A 32 -13.29 6.31 -17.66
CA THR A 32 -13.12 5.25 -16.68
C THR A 32 -12.65 5.86 -15.35
N SER A 33 -13.52 5.85 -14.35
CA SER A 33 -13.13 6.24 -12.99
C SER A 33 -11.86 5.46 -12.65
N PRO A 34 -10.83 6.09 -12.10
CA PRO A 34 -9.63 5.37 -11.70
C PRO A 34 -10.08 4.20 -10.84
N VAL A 35 -9.64 2.99 -11.18
CA VAL A 35 -9.89 1.80 -10.38
C VAL A 35 -9.39 2.12 -8.99
N GLN A 36 -10.32 2.31 -8.06
CA GLN A 36 -10.01 2.62 -6.69
C GLN A 36 -9.50 1.30 -6.10
N THR A 37 -8.17 1.13 -6.08
CA THR A 37 -7.52 -0.01 -5.45
C THR A 37 -7.94 -0.06 -3.99
N ASP A 38 -8.34 -1.24 -3.50
CA ASP A 38 -8.66 -1.45 -2.11
C ASP A 38 -7.47 -0.98 -1.24
N PRO A 39 -7.69 -0.13 -0.23
CA PRO A 39 -6.63 0.33 0.66
C PRO A 39 -5.81 -0.83 1.27
N ALA A 40 -6.45 -1.93 1.62
CA ALA A 40 -5.78 -3.11 2.17
C ALA A 40 -4.82 -3.74 1.15
N GLU A 41 -5.26 -3.92 -0.11
CA GLU A 41 -4.43 -4.45 -1.19
C GLU A 41 -3.23 -3.53 -1.49
N ALA A 42 -3.45 -2.22 -1.54
CA ALA A 42 -2.39 -1.25 -1.79
C ALA A 42 -1.34 -1.25 -0.67
N VAL A 43 -1.76 -1.37 0.59
CA VAL A 43 -0.86 -1.46 1.75
C VAL A 43 -0.13 -2.80 1.78
N ASP A 44 -0.81 -3.92 1.46
CA ASP A 44 -0.18 -5.24 1.43
C ASP A 44 0.93 -5.32 0.37
N ASP A 45 0.68 -4.78 -0.82
CA ASP A 45 1.70 -4.65 -1.87
C ASP A 45 2.91 -3.82 -1.41
N LEU A 46 2.65 -2.71 -0.71
CA LEU A 46 3.71 -1.86 -0.16
C LEU A 46 4.52 -2.61 0.90
N LEU A 47 3.87 -3.34 1.82
CA LEU A 47 4.53 -4.16 2.84
C LEU A 47 5.33 -5.31 2.23
N ALA A 48 4.83 -5.95 1.18
CA ALA A 48 5.56 -6.98 0.46
C ALA A 48 6.85 -6.42 -0.20
N ARG A 49 6.78 -5.22 -0.78
CA ARG A 49 7.95 -4.51 -1.32
C ARG A 49 8.93 -4.11 -0.21
N TYR A 50 8.40 -3.58 0.90
CA TYR A 50 9.18 -3.22 2.08
C TYR A 50 9.97 -4.43 2.62
N GLY A 51 9.34 -5.58 2.79
CA GLY A 51 9.99 -6.81 3.27
C GLY A 51 11.13 -7.28 2.34
N ARG A 52 10.90 -7.25 1.01
CA ARG A 52 11.94 -7.60 0.03
C ARG A 52 13.13 -6.63 0.07
N LEU A 53 12.84 -5.33 0.13
CA LEU A 53 13.87 -4.29 0.14
C LEU A 53 14.69 -4.32 1.43
N THR A 54 14.01 -4.45 2.57
CA THR A 54 14.61 -4.61 3.88
C THR A 54 15.54 -5.84 3.92
N GLY A 55 15.12 -6.97 3.30
CA GLY A 55 15.94 -8.16 3.16
C GLY A 55 17.23 -7.93 2.35
N ARG A 56 17.15 -7.16 1.27
CA ARG A 56 18.34 -6.80 0.48
C ARG A 56 19.31 -5.92 1.28
N ILE A 57 18.78 -4.95 2.03
CA ILE A 57 19.60 -4.08 2.88
C ILE A 57 20.24 -4.88 4.02
N ALA A 58 19.49 -5.77 4.66
CA ALA A 58 19.97 -6.60 5.77
C ALA A 58 21.05 -7.60 5.36
N ALA A 59 21.07 -8.02 4.11
CA ALA A 59 22.08 -8.94 3.55
C ALA A 59 23.34 -8.22 3.07
N ASP A 60 23.34 -6.90 2.97
CA ASP A 60 24.49 -6.14 2.51
C ASP A 60 25.52 -5.97 3.64
N PRO A 61 26.76 -6.45 3.47
CA PRO A 61 27.80 -6.29 4.48
C PRO A 61 28.25 -4.82 4.67
N ALA A 62 27.92 -3.92 3.76
CA ALA A 62 28.10 -2.49 3.94
C ALA A 62 27.02 -1.86 4.84
N GLY A 63 25.92 -2.57 5.08
CA GLY A 63 24.81 -2.08 5.89
C GLY A 63 23.88 -1.14 5.13
N ALA A 64 23.54 0.01 5.72
CA ALA A 64 22.61 0.94 5.11
C ALA A 64 23.11 1.48 3.76
N PRO A 65 22.22 1.56 2.74
CA PRO A 65 22.61 2.04 1.42
C PRO A 65 23.03 3.52 1.46
N PRO A 66 24.14 3.88 0.78
CA PRO A 66 24.59 5.26 0.71
C PRO A 66 23.56 6.20 0.07
N GLN A 67 23.58 7.46 0.47
CA GLN A 67 22.78 8.51 -0.19
C GLN A 67 23.08 8.55 -1.69
N GLY A 68 22.04 8.69 -2.52
CA GLY A 68 22.15 8.74 -3.96
C GLY A 68 22.34 7.38 -4.66
N SER A 69 22.46 6.28 -3.93
CA SER A 69 22.46 4.94 -4.53
C SER A 69 21.06 4.53 -5.02
N PRO A 70 20.95 3.66 -6.05
CA PRO A 70 19.65 3.15 -6.50
C PRO A 70 18.85 2.46 -5.39
N LEU A 71 19.52 1.72 -4.51
CA LEU A 71 18.91 1.05 -3.39
C LEU A 71 18.33 2.04 -2.37
N ARG A 72 19.03 3.18 -2.16
CA ARG A 72 18.52 4.26 -1.31
C ARG A 72 17.34 4.97 -1.94
N ALA A 73 17.35 5.23 -3.23
CA ALA A 73 16.22 5.82 -3.94
C ALA A 73 14.98 4.91 -3.89
N GLU A 74 15.16 3.58 -4.01
CA GLU A 74 14.08 2.61 -3.83
C GLU A 74 13.53 2.66 -2.40
N TRP A 75 14.39 2.73 -1.38
CA TRP A 75 13.99 2.89 0.03
C TRP A 75 13.15 4.16 0.23
N ASP A 76 13.65 5.30 -0.22
CA ASP A 76 13.00 6.61 -0.07
C ASP A 76 11.67 6.69 -0.85
N SER A 77 11.44 5.80 -1.83
CA SER A 77 10.15 5.67 -2.52
C SER A 77 9.09 4.89 -1.73
N LEU A 78 9.50 4.02 -0.81
CA LEU A 78 8.61 3.17 -0.01
C LEU A 78 8.41 3.67 1.41
N VAL A 79 9.46 4.20 2.01
CA VAL A 79 9.46 4.69 3.39
C VAL A 79 9.64 6.20 3.38
N GLU A 80 8.83 6.91 4.14
CA GLU A 80 8.89 8.37 4.20
C GLU A 80 10.27 8.84 4.64
N PRO A 81 10.98 9.62 3.81
CA PRO A 81 12.30 10.11 4.14
C PRO A 81 12.30 10.95 5.42
N GLY A 82 13.24 10.68 6.33
CA GLY A 82 13.36 11.39 7.61
C GLY A 82 12.37 10.96 8.68
N SER A 83 11.49 10.00 8.41
CA SER A 83 10.67 9.37 9.46
C SER A 83 11.55 8.64 10.48
N ALA A 84 11.04 8.45 11.70
CA ALA A 84 11.68 7.63 12.72
C ALA A 84 11.93 6.22 12.20
N LEU A 85 10.91 5.62 11.54
CA LEU A 85 11.03 4.30 10.92
C LEU A 85 12.22 4.21 9.95
N SER A 86 12.35 5.19 9.03
CA SER A 86 13.45 5.19 8.06
C SER A 86 14.82 5.27 8.75
N THR A 87 14.93 6.16 9.72
CA THR A 87 16.18 6.39 10.46
C THR A 87 16.57 5.16 11.27
N ASP A 88 15.66 4.61 12.05
CA ASP A 88 15.92 3.52 12.98
C ASP A 88 16.25 2.21 12.26
N VAL A 89 15.52 1.90 11.17
CA VAL A 89 15.77 0.67 10.40
C VAL A 89 17.13 0.73 9.72
N LEU A 90 17.46 1.83 9.03
CA LEU A 90 18.73 1.97 8.34
C LEU A 90 19.91 2.00 9.32
N GLN A 91 19.78 2.69 10.47
CA GLN A 91 20.79 2.72 11.51
C GLN A 91 21.03 1.33 12.12
N ARG A 92 19.96 0.56 12.35
CA ARG A 92 20.04 -0.80 12.90
C ARG A 92 20.80 -1.75 11.96
N PHE A 93 20.52 -1.71 10.66
CA PHE A 93 21.26 -2.54 9.70
C PHE A 93 22.69 -2.08 9.52
N HIS A 94 22.93 -0.77 9.52
CA HIS A 94 24.28 -0.24 9.48
C HIS A 94 25.10 -0.72 10.69
N HIS A 95 24.56 -0.57 11.90
CA HIS A 95 25.21 -1.03 13.12
C HIS A 95 25.50 -2.54 13.08
N ARG A 96 24.51 -3.33 12.73
CA ARG A 96 24.67 -4.80 12.62
C ARG A 96 25.79 -5.19 11.67
N ALA A 97 25.85 -4.60 10.49
CA ALA A 97 26.86 -4.93 9.51
C ALA A 97 28.27 -4.43 9.91
N THR A 98 28.37 -3.20 10.41
CA THR A 98 29.68 -2.54 10.60
C THR A 98 30.26 -2.78 12.00
N VAL A 99 29.43 -2.87 13.03
CA VAL A 99 29.84 -3.06 14.43
C VAL A 99 29.76 -4.52 14.84
N ASP A 100 28.59 -5.15 14.67
CA ASP A 100 28.40 -6.56 15.06
C ASP A 100 29.02 -7.53 14.06
N ARG A 101 29.38 -7.07 12.86
CA ARG A 101 29.93 -7.88 11.76
C ARG A 101 28.99 -9.02 11.36
N MET A 102 27.68 -8.71 11.28
CA MET A 102 26.62 -9.68 10.95
C MET A 102 25.73 -9.16 9.83
N VAL A 103 25.20 -10.09 9.05
CA VAL A 103 24.17 -9.85 8.02
C VAL A 103 22.99 -10.79 8.27
N ILE A 104 21.82 -10.46 7.72
CA ILE A 104 20.68 -11.36 7.69
C ILE A 104 20.45 -11.77 6.25
N VAL A 105 20.61 -13.03 5.96
CA VAL A 105 20.37 -13.60 4.63
C VAL A 105 19.05 -14.34 4.57
N ALA A 106 18.55 -14.58 3.37
CA ALA A 106 17.31 -15.32 3.19
C ALA A 106 17.39 -16.72 3.78
N GLY A 107 16.36 -17.10 4.49
CA GLY A 107 16.19 -18.44 5.05
C GLY A 107 15.20 -19.28 4.24
N THR A 108 14.25 -19.92 4.92
CA THR A 108 13.25 -20.80 4.31
C THR A 108 12.49 -20.11 3.17
N GLY A 109 12.41 -20.77 2.03
CA GLY A 109 11.69 -20.25 0.86
C GLY A 109 12.33 -19.03 0.19
N GLY A 110 13.61 -18.70 0.50
CA GLY A 110 14.28 -17.53 -0.06
C GLY A 110 13.80 -16.20 0.52
N VAL A 111 13.15 -16.22 1.68
CA VAL A 111 12.58 -15.07 2.36
C VAL A 111 13.47 -14.63 3.52
N THR A 112 13.67 -13.32 3.68
CA THR A 112 14.29 -12.73 4.87
C THR A 112 13.23 -12.15 5.79
N PHE A 113 12.35 -11.32 5.24
CA PHE A 113 11.25 -10.67 5.95
C PHE A 113 9.99 -10.71 5.09
N ARG A 114 8.87 -11.03 5.71
CA ARG A 114 7.54 -10.93 5.12
C ARG A 114 6.65 -10.16 6.09
N HIS A 115 5.91 -9.19 5.57
CA HIS A 115 4.89 -8.47 6.31
C HIS A 115 3.60 -8.53 5.51
N ARG A 116 2.48 -8.64 6.19
CA ARG A 116 1.14 -8.64 5.61
C ARG A 116 0.23 -7.76 6.43
N VAL A 117 -0.75 -7.18 5.78
CA VAL A 117 -1.87 -6.53 6.45
C VAL A 117 -2.71 -7.62 7.12
N ALA A 118 -2.91 -7.48 8.43
CA ALA A 118 -3.88 -8.29 9.17
C ALA A 118 -5.27 -7.64 9.10
N ARG A 119 -5.33 -6.31 9.24
CA ARG A 119 -6.57 -5.55 9.17
C ARG A 119 -6.29 -4.07 8.92
N VAL A 120 -7.11 -3.41 8.10
CA VAL A 120 -7.18 -1.94 8.04
C VAL A 120 -8.08 -1.47 9.18
N THR A 121 -7.56 -0.58 10.02
CA THR A 121 -8.27 -0.08 11.22
C THR A 121 -8.93 1.27 10.97
N ASP A 122 -8.34 2.08 10.09
CA ASP A 122 -8.86 3.39 9.71
C ASP A 122 -8.24 3.84 8.38
N HIS A 123 -8.99 4.58 7.56
CA HIS A 123 -8.45 5.15 6.32
C HIS A 123 -9.19 6.41 5.89
N ASP A 124 -8.45 7.31 5.26
CA ASP A 124 -8.96 8.46 4.54
C ASP A 124 -8.16 8.66 3.24
N ALA A 125 -8.37 9.78 2.56
CA ALA A 125 -7.67 10.09 1.31
C ALA A 125 -6.15 10.37 1.50
N ALA A 126 -5.70 10.61 2.73
CA ALA A 126 -4.34 11.02 3.03
C ALA A 126 -3.53 9.95 3.78
N ALA A 127 -4.20 9.06 4.51
CA ALA A 127 -3.54 8.05 5.35
C ALA A 127 -4.37 6.76 5.48
N VAL A 128 -3.66 5.64 5.68
CA VAL A 128 -4.24 4.35 6.07
C VAL A 128 -3.53 3.86 7.32
N ARG A 129 -4.31 3.51 8.36
CA ARG A 129 -3.84 2.85 9.58
C ARG A 129 -4.21 1.38 9.51
N PHE A 130 -3.28 0.53 9.89
CA PHE A 130 -3.46 -0.91 9.77
C PHE A 130 -2.76 -1.68 10.90
N GLU A 131 -3.24 -2.89 11.14
CA GLU A 131 -2.54 -3.92 11.90
C GLU A 131 -1.80 -4.83 10.91
N TRP A 132 -0.65 -5.31 11.32
CA TRP A 132 0.17 -6.17 10.48
C TRP A 132 0.66 -7.41 11.22
N CYS A 133 0.95 -8.44 10.44
CA CYS A 133 1.63 -9.65 10.87
C CYS A 133 2.94 -9.82 10.11
N GLY A 134 4.01 -10.12 10.81
CA GLY A 134 5.34 -10.32 10.27
C GLY A 134 5.89 -11.71 10.53
N TRP A 135 6.60 -12.24 9.54
CA TRP A 135 7.32 -13.50 9.62
C TRP A 135 8.72 -13.31 9.04
N SER A 136 9.73 -13.63 9.85
CA SER A 136 11.13 -13.46 9.50
C SER A 136 11.90 -14.76 9.69
N PRO A 137 12.03 -15.57 8.63
CA PRO A 137 12.85 -16.78 8.63
C PRO A 137 14.31 -16.49 8.25
N GLY A 138 14.72 -15.23 8.23
CA GLY A 138 16.08 -14.82 7.89
C GLY A 138 17.12 -15.43 8.82
N ILE A 139 18.26 -15.81 8.26
CA ILE A 139 19.36 -16.42 9.00
C ILE A 139 20.43 -15.36 9.27
N VAL A 140 20.77 -15.16 10.54
CA VAL A 140 21.85 -14.26 10.94
C VAL A 140 23.18 -14.97 10.74
N ARG A 141 24.07 -14.36 9.95
CA ARG A 141 25.40 -14.89 9.69
C ARG A 141 26.48 -13.87 10.03
N ARG A 142 27.62 -14.37 10.49
CA ARG A 142 28.82 -13.56 10.63
C ARG A 142 29.40 -13.26 9.25
N ILE A 143 29.84 -12.01 9.03
CA ILE A 143 30.42 -11.58 7.75
C ILE A 143 31.78 -12.25 7.50
N ASP A 144 32.59 -12.39 8.54
CA ASP A 144 34.00 -12.74 8.40
C ASP A 144 34.23 -14.22 8.00
N ASP A 145 33.39 -15.14 8.48
CA ASP A 145 33.52 -16.59 8.22
C ASP A 145 32.23 -17.26 7.71
N GLY A 146 31.14 -16.49 7.58
CA GLY A 146 29.85 -17.01 7.13
C GLY A 146 29.12 -17.89 8.14
N ALA A 147 29.67 -18.04 9.37
CA ALA A 147 29.06 -18.89 10.38
C ALA A 147 27.65 -18.44 10.73
N VAL A 148 26.74 -19.38 10.90
CA VAL A 148 25.40 -19.13 11.41
C VAL A 148 25.49 -18.73 12.88
N VAL A 149 24.91 -17.57 13.20
CA VAL A 149 24.82 -17.06 14.58
C VAL A 149 23.45 -17.33 15.16
N ASP A 150 22.39 -17.16 14.33
CA ASP A 150 21.01 -17.38 14.72
C ASP A 150 20.20 -17.78 13.49
N ASP A 151 19.41 -18.85 13.58
CA ASP A 151 18.50 -19.33 12.57
C ASP A 151 17.06 -19.49 13.09
N SER A 152 16.78 -18.93 14.27
CA SER A 152 15.43 -18.87 14.81
C SER A 152 14.53 -18.01 13.91
N ILE A 153 13.26 -18.41 13.86
CA ILE A 153 12.24 -17.65 13.11
C ILE A 153 11.61 -16.65 14.06
N THR A 154 11.53 -15.40 13.64
CA THR A 154 10.79 -14.37 14.37
C THR A 154 9.43 -14.18 13.75
N THR A 155 8.37 -14.17 14.58
CA THR A 155 7.06 -13.66 14.22
C THR A 155 6.77 -12.43 15.04
N SER A 156 6.06 -11.48 14.42
CA SER A 156 5.71 -10.23 15.08
C SER A 156 4.32 -9.79 14.63
N THR A 157 3.63 -9.09 15.52
CA THR A 157 2.41 -8.33 15.18
C THR A 157 2.57 -6.89 15.63
N GLY A 158 1.79 -5.99 15.02
CA GLY A 158 1.88 -4.60 15.39
C GLY A 158 0.96 -3.72 14.58
N THR A 159 1.19 -2.42 14.66
CA THR A 159 0.43 -1.38 13.96
C THR A 159 1.31 -0.61 12.99
N GLY A 160 0.70 -0.02 11.97
CA GLY A 160 1.42 0.77 10.98
C GLY A 160 0.58 1.89 10.38
N VAL A 161 1.28 2.85 9.78
CA VAL A 161 0.68 3.97 9.07
C VAL A 161 1.36 4.16 7.72
N VAL A 162 0.57 4.26 6.69
CA VAL A 162 1.01 4.77 5.39
C VAL A 162 0.35 6.10 5.10
N VAL A 163 1.06 6.98 4.40
CA VAL A 163 0.56 8.30 3.98
C VAL A 163 0.66 8.45 2.46
N GLY A 164 -0.33 9.12 1.89
CA GLY A 164 -0.31 9.52 0.48
C GLY A 164 0.63 10.72 0.27
N ARG A 165 1.62 10.59 -0.61
CA ARG A 165 2.54 11.66 -1.00
C ARG A 165 2.74 11.61 -2.51
N ASP A 166 2.50 12.71 -3.20
CA ASP A 166 2.76 12.85 -4.64
C ASP A 166 2.15 11.73 -5.50
N GLY A 167 0.96 11.25 -5.12
CA GLY A 167 0.28 10.15 -5.81
C GLY A 167 0.78 8.75 -5.49
N ALA A 168 1.66 8.59 -4.50
CA ALA A 168 2.17 7.30 -4.02
C ALA A 168 1.97 7.15 -2.51
N TRP A 169 1.79 5.91 -2.05
CA TRP A 169 1.77 5.57 -0.64
C TRP A 169 3.17 5.35 -0.10
N ARG A 170 3.47 5.87 1.09
CA ARG A 170 4.73 5.65 1.79
C ARG A 170 4.48 5.25 3.23
N LEU A 171 5.27 4.29 3.70
CA LEU A 171 5.26 3.83 5.08
C LEU A 171 5.94 4.87 5.98
N THR A 172 5.23 5.33 7.00
CA THR A 172 5.76 6.30 7.98
C THR A 172 6.01 5.67 9.33
N GLU A 173 5.18 4.70 9.71
CA GLU A 173 5.24 4.03 11.00
C GLU A 173 5.05 2.53 10.80
N LEU A 174 5.80 1.74 11.54
CA LEU A 174 5.64 0.29 11.67
C LEU A 174 6.11 -0.08 13.07
N GLU A 175 5.17 -0.11 14.01
CA GLU A 175 5.44 -0.41 15.41
C GLU A 175 5.18 -1.88 15.68
N GLU A 176 6.06 -2.51 16.43
CA GLU A 176 5.95 -3.91 16.84
C GLU A 176 5.37 -3.94 18.26
N ASP A 177 4.21 -4.59 18.41
CA ASP A 177 3.53 -4.74 19.70
C ASP A 177 3.93 -6.06 20.39
N GLU A 178 4.03 -7.14 19.60
CA GLU A 178 4.40 -8.46 20.10
C GLU A 178 5.46 -9.11 19.21
N ARG A 179 6.34 -9.86 19.84
CA ARG A 179 7.36 -10.67 19.16
C ARG A 179 7.45 -12.06 19.79
N GLN A 180 7.55 -13.08 18.94
CA GLN A 180 7.78 -14.45 19.33
C GLN A 180 8.93 -15.06 18.53
N LEU A 181 9.78 -15.84 19.21
CA LEU A 181 10.79 -16.66 18.56
C LEU A 181 10.25 -18.08 18.41
N LEU A 182 10.40 -18.62 17.21
CA LEU A 182 10.01 -19.97 16.85
C LEU A 182 11.24 -20.77 16.43
N PRO A 183 11.21 -22.10 16.57
CA PRO A 183 12.28 -22.97 16.07
C PRO A 183 12.49 -22.82 14.56
N PRO A 184 13.71 -23.11 14.06
CA PRO A 184 13.97 -23.21 12.63
C PRO A 184 12.99 -24.14 11.92
N GLY A 185 12.51 -23.76 10.74
CA GLY A 185 11.57 -24.56 9.96
C GLY A 185 10.09 -24.42 10.35
N SER A 186 9.76 -23.58 11.33
CA SER A 186 8.35 -23.25 11.64
C SER A 186 7.65 -22.61 10.44
N SER A 187 6.37 -22.96 10.25
CA SER A 187 5.53 -22.38 9.21
C SER A 187 5.23 -20.91 9.49
N ASP A 188 4.85 -20.18 8.42
CA ASP A 188 4.45 -18.78 8.50
C ASP A 188 3.02 -18.67 9.08
N PRO A 189 2.85 -18.16 10.30
CA PRO A 189 1.53 -18.01 10.90
C PRO A 189 0.72 -16.87 10.29
N CYS A 190 1.37 -15.99 9.51
CA CYS A 190 0.71 -14.90 8.82
C CYS A 190 0.16 -15.30 7.44
N ALA A 191 0.48 -16.52 6.96
CA ALA A 191 0.10 -16.95 5.60
C ALA A 191 -1.42 -17.15 5.44
N ASP A 192 -2.09 -17.56 6.51
CA ASP A 192 -3.48 -18.01 6.51
C ASP A 192 -4.42 -17.09 7.30
N GLN A 193 -4.01 -15.86 7.63
CA GLN A 193 -4.93 -14.91 8.24
C GLN A 193 -5.97 -14.49 7.20
N PRO A 194 -7.26 -14.88 7.35
CA PRO A 194 -8.30 -14.38 6.48
C PRO A 194 -8.34 -12.86 6.66
N GLN A 195 -8.32 -12.13 5.54
CA GLN A 195 -8.79 -10.75 5.56
C GLN A 195 -10.23 -10.82 6.06
N ASP A 196 -10.49 -10.28 7.25
CA ASP A 196 -11.85 -10.19 7.76
C ASP A 196 -12.67 -9.35 6.77
N ASP A 197 -13.47 -10.03 5.96
CA ASP A 197 -14.52 -9.45 5.12
C ASP A 197 -15.61 -8.83 6.03
N ASN A 198 -15.25 -7.77 6.73
CA ASN A 198 -16.13 -7.10 7.69
C ASN A 198 -17.13 -6.14 7.04
N ASP A 199 -17.35 -6.28 5.71
CA ASP A 199 -18.35 -5.51 4.96
C ASP A 199 -19.70 -6.23 4.79
N ALA A 200 -19.92 -7.40 5.40
CA ALA A 200 -21.17 -8.16 5.24
C ALA A 200 -22.19 -7.94 6.34
N GLN A 201 -22.04 -6.96 7.24
CA GLN A 201 -23.13 -6.60 8.14
C GLN A 201 -23.69 -5.23 7.78
N GLY A 202 -24.47 -5.29 6.69
CA GLY A 202 -25.34 -4.22 6.27
C GLY A 202 -26.28 -3.78 7.36
N ARG A 203 -26.47 -2.51 7.39
CA ARG A 203 -27.54 -1.78 8.04
C ARG A 203 -28.92 -2.44 7.85
N PRO A 204 -29.76 -2.40 8.86
CA PRO A 204 -31.21 -2.51 8.69
C PRO A 204 -31.78 -1.24 8.06
#